data_ce32168299a16ad290f3d6be49e3cbfb
#
_entry.id   ce32168299a16ad290f3d6be49e3cbfb
#
_cell.length_a   1.000
_cell.length_b   1.000
_cell.length_c   1.000
_cell.angle_alpha   90.00
_cell.angle_beta   90.00
_cell.angle_gamma   90.00
#
_symmetry.space_group_name_H-M   'P 1'
#
loop_
_entity.id
_entity.type
_entity.pdbx_description
1 polymer ?
#
loop_
_entity_poly.entity_id
_entity_poly.type
_entity_poly.pdbx_seq_one_letter_code
_entity_poly.pdbx_strand_id
1 'polypeptide(L)'
;MTPNESESRPPLSPDAKNHSTRRDFLLQIGILINAIAGFMIGIPIIGFIFSSLIKKALPVWFSLGPTSNFPEGTMRRAVFENPHSREEDGQTSRETCWVSRLPGDQFKVFAANCTHLGCPVRWFEESQLFLCPCHGGAFYANGGYAAGPPPRGLYVYEHKVEKGELKVKAGVLPTLANAV
;
A
#
# COMPACT_ATOMS: atom_id res chain seq x y z
N MET A 1 -3.86 -16.32 88.15
CA MET A 1 -2.51 -16.80 87.86
C MET A 1 -2.56 -17.56 86.57
N THR A 2 -2.15 -16.91 85.47
CA THR A 2 -2.03 -17.53 84.17
C THR A 2 -0.57 -17.34 83.70
N PRO A 3 0.14 -18.39 83.33
CA PRO A 3 1.48 -18.25 82.84
C PRO A 3 1.44 -17.80 81.36
N ASN A 4 2.19 -16.78 81.10
CA ASN A 4 2.44 -16.26 79.77
C ASN A 4 3.54 -17.13 79.11
N GLU A 5 3.15 -17.92 78.11
CA GLU A 5 4.09 -18.66 77.25
C GLU A 5 4.42 -17.82 76.04
N SER A 6 5.53 -17.11 76.14
CA SER A 6 6.17 -16.44 74.99
C SER A 6 6.82 -17.48 74.10
N GLU A 7 6.11 -17.92 73.09
CA GLU A 7 6.63 -18.81 72.05
C GLU A 7 7.63 -18.05 71.18
N SER A 8 8.91 -18.29 71.43
CA SER A 8 10.01 -17.77 70.64
C SER A 8 10.11 -18.50 69.30
N ARG A 9 9.74 -17.82 68.19
CA ARG A 9 10.01 -18.31 66.85
C ARG A 9 11.53 -18.46 66.67
N PRO A 10 11.99 -19.60 66.15
CA PRO A 10 13.39 -19.74 65.79
C PRO A 10 13.79 -18.78 64.68
N PRO A 11 15.02 -18.23 64.67
CA PRO A 11 15.52 -17.35 63.62
C PRO A 11 15.59 -18.10 62.29
N LEU A 12 15.03 -17.47 61.24
CA LEU A 12 15.13 -17.94 59.86
C LEU A 12 16.60 -18.05 59.47
N SER A 13 17.09 -19.26 59.25
CA SER A 13 18.45 -19.49 58.81
C SER A 13 18.74 -18.87 57.46
N PRO A 14 19.86 -18.15 57.25
CA PRO A 14 20.22 -17.51 56.01
C PRO A 14 20.70 -18.47 54.90
N ASP A 15 20.70 -19.77 55.14
CA ASP A 15 21.29 -20.77 54.23
C ASP A 15 20.25 -21.58 53.47
N ALA A 16 19.22 -20.94 52.92
CA ALA A 16 18.47 -21.53 51.84
C ALA A 16 19.30 -21.37 50.54
N LYS A 17 20.39 -22.14 50.41
CA LYS A 17 21.08 -22.34 49.14
C LYS A 17 20.05 -22.78 48.11
N ASN A 18 19.91 -22.00 47.07
CA ASN A 18 19.12 -22.19 45.90
C ASN A 18 19.46 -23.54 45.24
N HIS A 19 18.98 -24.65 45.78
CA HIS A 19 18.99 -25.93 45.11
C HIS A 19 17.94 -25.89 44.05
N SER A 20 18.33 -25.49 42.83
CA SER A 20 17.52 -25.63 41.64
C SER A 20 17.03 -27.09 41.56
N THR A 21 15.75 -27.28 41.78
CA THR A 21 15.14 -28.61 41.67
C THR A 21 15.00 -28.99 40.19
N ARG A 22 14.93 -30.29 39.85
CA ARG A 22 14.67 -30.74 38.47
C ARG A 22 13.45 -30.07 37.89
N ARG A 23 12.44 -29.77 38.69
CA ARG A 23 11.24 -29.06 38.31
C ARG A 23 11.52 -27.61 37.86
N ASP A 24 12.38 -26.90 38.65
CA ASP A 24 12.71 -25.50 38.32
C ASP A 24 13.55 -25.42 37.06
N PHE A 25 14.44 -26.38 36.84
CA PHE A 25 15.23 -26.50 35.61
C PHE A 25 14.32 -26.72 34.38
N LEU A 26 13.38 -27.66 34.46
CA LEU A 26 12.42 -27.92 33.38
C LEU A 26 11.52 -26.72 33.10
N LEU A 27 11.08 -26.00 34.14
CA LEU A 27 10.31 -24.78 33.99
C LEU A 27 11.11 -23.67 33.28
N GLN A 28 12.37 -23.47 33.66
CA GLN A 28 13.22 -22.46 33.02
C GLN A 28 13.48 -22.79 31.56
N ILE A 29 13.76 -24.06 31.22
CA ILE A 29 13.90 -24.51 29.82
C ILE A 29 12.58 -24.29 29.06
N GLY A 30 11.45 -24.64 29.63
CA GLY A 30 10.15 -24.44 29.02
C GLY A 30 9.85 -22.95 28.74
N ILE A 31 10.16 -22.08 29.69
CA ILE A 31 10.04 -20.61 29.51
C ILE A 31 10.97 -20.12 28.41
N LEU A 32 12.21 -20.58 28.39
CA LEU A 32 13.20 -20.18 27.38
C LEU A 32 12.76 -20.59 25.97
N ILE A 33 12.31 -21.84 25.79
CA ILE A 33 11.81 -22.33 24.48
C ILE A 33 10.60 -21.52 24.03
N ASN A 34 9.64 -21.28 24.92
CA ASN A 34 8.45 -20.48 24.59
C ASN A 34 8.82 -19.02 24.28
N ALA A 35 9.78 -18.44 24.98
CA ALA A 35 10.27 -17.10 24.69
C ALA A 35 10.90 -17.02 23.29
N ILE A 36 11.76 -17.99 22.96
CA ILE A 36 12.39 -18.05 21.62
C ILE A 36 11.32 -18.21 20.53
N ALA A 37 10.37 -19.12 20.70
CA ALA A 37 9.26 -19.29 19.77
C ALA A 37 8.42 -18.03 19.62
N GLY A 38 8.13 -17.36 20.73
CA GLY A 38 7.41 -16.09 20.74
C GLY A 38 8.15 -14.98 19.99
N PHE A 39 9.47 -14.87 20.15
CA PHE A 39 10.28 -13.92 19.40
C PHE A 39 10.34 -14.24 17.91
N MET A 40 10.52 -15.52 17.54
CA MET A 40 10.57 -15.94 16.13
C MET A 40 9.26 -15.64 15.38
N ILE A 41 8.12 -15.70 16.06
CA ILE A 41 6.80 -15.42 15.46
C ILE A 41 6.45 -13.94 15.61
N GLY A 42 6.71 -13.35 16.76
CA GLY A 42 6.29 -11.99 17.10
C GLY A 42 7.04 -10.92 16.29
N ILE A 43 8.35 -11.07 16.11
CA ILE A 43 9.17 -10.08 15.36
C ILE A 43 8.66 -9.90 13.92
N PRO A 44 8.48 -10.95 13.10
CA PRO A 44 7.98 -10.78 11.74
C PRO A 44 6.54 -10.24 11.69
N ILE A 45 5.66 -10.63 12.61
CA ILE A 45 4.30 -10.09 12.68
C ILE A 45 4.32 -8.60 12.99
N ILE A 46 5.07 -8.18 13.99
CA ILE A 46 5.24 -6.76 14.34
C ILE A 46 5.87 -6.01 13.17
N GLY A 47 6.94 -6.55 12.57
CA GLY A 47 7.58 -5.98 11.39
C GLY A 47 6.61 -5.82 10.21
N PHE A 48 5.73 -6.79 9.97
CA PHE A 48 4.70 -6.71 8.94
C PHE A 48 3.68 -5.59 9.24
N ILE A 49 3.15 -5.51 10.46
CA ILE A 49 2.18 -4.49 10.87
C ILE A 49 2.78 -3.08 10.71
N PHE A 50 4.02 -2.89 11.12
CA PHE A 50 4.68 -1.59 11.04
C PHE A 50 5.34 -1.30 9.68
N SER A 51 5.46 -2.29 8.79
CA SER A 51 6.09 -2.10 7.47
C SER A 51 5.39 -1.06 6.60
N SER A 52 4.06 -0.96 6.70
CA SER A 52 3.27 0.03 5.97
C SER A 52 3.52 1.48 6.44
N LEU A 53 3.93 1.67 7.69
CA LEU A 53 4.29 2.98 8.24
C LEU A 53 5.70 3.41 7.83
N ILE A 54 6.59 2.45 7.59
CA ILE A 54 8.02 2.70 7.29
C ILE A 54 8.23 2.85 5.78
N LYS A 55 7.50 2.08 4.97
CA LYS A 55 7.64 2.08 3.51
C LYS A 55 6.66 3.06 2.87
N LYS A 56 6.87 4.36 2.99
CA LYS A 56 6.25 5.33 2.08
C LYS A 56 6.98 5.24 0.74
N ALA A 57 6.30 4.67 -0.27
CA ALA A 57 6.77 4.76 -1.64
C ALA A 57 6.92 6.23 -2.01
N LEU A 58 8.15 6.67 -2.30
CA LEU A 58 8.38 8.04 -2.73
C LEU A 58 7.85 8.18 -4.17
N PRO A 59 6.98 9.17 -4.43
CA PRO A 59 6.48 9.40 -5.78
C PRO A 59 7.62 9.86 -6.68
N VAL A 60 7.74 9.24 -7.84
CA VAL A 60 8.77 9.54 -8.84
C VAL A 60 8.11 10.11 -10.09
N TRP A 61 8.77 11.06 -10.75
CA TRP A 61 8.31 11.63 -12.00
C TRP A 61 8.77 10.79 -13.19
N PHE A 62 7.81 10.32 -14.00
CA PHE A 62 8.06 9.53 -15.21
C PHE A 62 7.68 10.31 -16.46
N SER A 63 8.52 10.23 -17.49
CA SER A 63 8.19 10.77 -18.80
C SER A 63 7.22 9.83 -19.52
N LEU A 64 6.12 10.39 -20.01
CA LEU A 64 5.22 9.72 -20.95
C LEU A 64 5.61 9.98 -22.41
N GLY A 65 6.67 10.77 -22.60
CA GLY A 65 7.18 11.18 -23.90
C GLY A 65 6.87 12.62 -24.27
N PRO A 66 7.25 13.03 -25.48
CA PRO A 66 7.05 14.40 -25.94
C PRO A 66 5.55 14.73 -26.09
N THR A 67 5.20 15.99 -25.80
CA THR A 67 3.81 16.47 -25.88
C THR A 67 3.21 16.34 -27.28
N SER A 68 4.04 16.29 -28.32
CA SER A 68 3.62 16.04 -29.72
C SER A 68 2.96 14.67 -29.93
N ASN A 69 3.23 13.69 -29.06
CA ASN A 69 2.58 12.37 -29.13
C ASN A 69 1.11 12.40 -28.71
N PHE A 70 0.65 13.52 -28.16
CA PHE A 70 -0.71 13.72 -27.66
C PHE A 70 -1.36 14.89 -28.41
N PRO A 71 -2.01 14.65 -29.59
CA PRO A 71 -2.72 15.70 -30.31
C PRO A 71 -3.88 16.27 -29.50
N GLU A 72 -4.17 17.55 -29.72
CA GLU A 72 -5.31 18.20 -29.06
C GLU A 72 -6.65 17.52 -29.40
N GLY A 73 -7.55 17.48 -28.43
CA GLY A 73 -8.87 16.88 -28.58
C GLY A 73 -8.87 15.35 -28.67
N THR A 74 -7.74 14.68 -28.48
CA THR A 74 -7.66 13.22 -28.55
C THR A 74 -7.41 12.60 -27.18
N MET A 75 -7.88 11.35 -27.02
CA MET A 75 -7.56 10.49 -25.88
C MET A 75 -6.52 9.46 -26.31
N ARG A 76 -5.36 9.45 -25.67
CA ARG A 76 -4.26 8.55 -26.00
C ARG A 76 -3.85 7.70 -24.82
N ARG A 77 -3.59 6.42 -25.10
CA ARG A 77 -3.02 5.50 -24.12
C ARG A 77 -1.52 5.72 -24.01
N ALA A 78 -1.01 5.91 -22.82
CA ALA A 78 0.41 5.90 -22.52
C ALA A 78 0.74 4.79 -21.51
N VAL A 79 1.99 4.34 -21.53
CA VAL A 79 2.49 3.28 -20.65
C VAL A 79 3.79 3.78 -20.03
N PHE A 80 3.96 3.56 -18.74
CA PHE A 80 5.19 3.84 -18.01
C PHE A 80 5.51 2.65 -17.08
N GLU A 81 6.78 2.53 -16.70
CA GLU A 81 7.19 1.48 -15.77
C GLU A 81 6.97 1.92 -14.33
N ASN A 82 6.46 1.00 -13.51
CA ASN A 82 6.30 1.24 -12.07
C ASN A 82 7.69 1.42 -11.45
N PRO A 83 7.97 2.54 -10.76
CA PRO A 83 9.27 2.79 -10.13
C PRO A 83 9.65 1.79 -9.05
N HIS A 84 8.67 1.07 -8.53
CA HIS A 84 8.84 0.05 -7.50
C HIS A 84 8.75 -1.38 -8.07
N SER A 85 8.82 -1.49 -9.42
CA SER A 85 8.85 -2.80 -10.07
C SER A 85 10.08 -3.59 -9.66
N ARG A 86 9.91 -4.88 -9.55
CA ARG A 86 10.97 -5.84 -9.34
C ARG A 86 11.17 -6.66 -10.60
N GLU A 87 12.33 -7.29 -10.72
CA GLU A 87 12.65 -8.11 -11.88
C GLU A 87 11.64 -9.24 -12.09
N GLU A 88 11.10 -9.78 -10.98
CA GLU A 88 10.06 -10.80 -10.97
C GLU A 88 8.68 -10.32 -11.44
N ASP A 89 8.41 -9.03 -11.43
CA ASP A 89 7.10 -8.47 -11.83
C ASP A 89 6.87 -8.54 -13.35
N GLY A 90 7.93 -8.68 -14.14
CA GLY A 90 7.85 -8.86 -15.57
C GLY A 90 6.98 -7.80 -16.26
N GLN A 91 5.98 -8.24 -17.04
CA GLN A 91 5.09 -7.31 -17.76
C GLN A 91 4.09 -6.56 -16.86
N THR A 92 3.86 -7.03 -15.62
CA THR A 92 2.98 -6.36 -14.69
C THR A 92 3.60 -5.09 -14.10
N SER A 93 4.90 -4.88 -14.32
CA SER A 93 5.60 -3.64 -14.00
C SER A 93 5.15 -2.44 -14.83
N ARG A 94 4.48 -2.69 -15.97
CA ARG A 94 4.01 -1.64 -16.88
C ARG A 94 2.62 -1.16 -16.49
N GLU A 95 2.54 0.09 -16.09
CA GLU A 95 1.28 0.75 -15.78
C GLU A 95 0.78 1.51 -17.00
N THR A 96 -0.53 1.44 -17.22
CA THR A 96 -1.22 2.16 -18.29
C THR A 96 -1.91 3.38 -17.71
N CYS A 97 -1.84 4.51 -18.43
CA CYS A 97 -2.66 5.68 -18.18
C CYS A 97 -3.30 6.19 -19.48
N TRP A 98 -4.32 7.02 -19.34
CA TRP A 98 -4.98 7.70 -20.45
C TRP A 98 -4.69 9.18 -20.38
N VAL A 99 -4.21 9.73 -21.49
CA VAL A 99 -3.84 11.13 -21.61
C VAL A 99 -4.83 11.82 -22.51
N SER A 100 -5.47 12.86 -22.01
CA SER A 100 -6.31 13.80 -22.76
C SER A 100 -5.56 15.13 -22.84
N ARG A 101 -5.40 15.66 -24.07
CA ARG A 101 -4.90 17.03 -24.29
C ARG A 101 -6.07 17.92 -24.62
N LEU A 102 -6.31 18.88 -23.78
CA LEU A 102 -7.32 19.91 -23.92
C LEU A 102 -6.73 21.12 -24.70
N PRO A 103 -7.55 22.03 -25.24
CA PRO A 103 -7.07 23.26 -25.85
C PRO A 103 -6.18 24.07 -24.90
N GLY A 104 -5.13 24.72 -25.45
CA GLY A 104 -4.21 25.56 -24.67
C GLY A 104 -3.17 24.78 -23.87
N ASP A 105 -2.69 23.65 -24.40
CA ASP A 105 -1.65 22.81 -23.80
C ASP A 105 -1.98 22.29 -22.39
N GLN A 106 -3.25 22.18 -22.08
CA GLN A 106 -3.69 21.58 -20.82
C GLN A 106 -3.81 20.06 -20.98
N PHE A 107 -3.28 19.34 -20.03
CA PHE A 107 -3.35 17.87 -20.01
C PHE A 107 -4.20 17.37 -18.84
N LYS A 108 -4.82 16.22 -19.03
CA LYS A 108 -5.35 15.39 -17.95
C LYS A 108 -4.84 13.97 -18.13
N VAL A 109 -4.31 13.40 -17.07
CA VAL A 109 -3.77 12.03 -17.09
C VAL A 109 -4.59 11.18 -16.14
N PHE A 110 -5.37 10.25 -16.69
CA PHE A 110 -6.22 9.36 -15.93
C PHE A 110 -5.56 8.03 -15.68
N ALA A 111 -5.71 7.48 -14.47
CA ALA A 111 -5.36 6.09 -14.21
C ALA A 111 -6.29 5.17 -15.01
N ALA A 112 -5.74 4.11 -15.59
CA ALA A 112 -6.53 3.13 -16.33
C ALA A 112 -7.32 2.17 -15.42
N ASN A 113 -7.31 2.38 -14.11
CA ASN A 113 -7.95 1.51 -13.14
C ASN A 113 -9.34 2.02 -12.78
N CYS A 114 -10.33 1.14 -12.94
CA CYS A 114 -11.71 1.41 -12.53
C CYS A 114 -11.79 1.64 -11.02
N THR A 115 -12.49 2.69 -10.62
CA THR A 115 -12.65 3.06 -9.19
C THR A 115 -13.55 2.13 -8.39
N HIS A 116 -14.18 1.12 -9.06
CA HIS A 116 -14.90 0.06 -8.38
C HIS A 116 -13.93 -0.95 -7.71
N LEU A 117 -13.25 -1.77 -8.53
CA LEU A 117 -12.34 -2.84 -8.04
C LEU A 117 -11.02 -2.91 -8.84
N GLY A 118 -10.59 -1.82 -9.47
CA GLY A 118 -9.29 -1.74 -10.12
C GLY A 118 -9.17 -2.36 -11.50
N CYS A 119 -10.24 -2.89 -12.10
CA CYS A 119 -10.19 -3.44 -13.47
C CYS A 119 -9.75 -2.37 -14.49
N PRO A 120 -8.98 -2.73 -15.53
CA PRO A 120 -8.56 -1.79 -16.54
C PRO A 120 -9.76 -1.27 -17.36
N VAL A 121 -9.87 0.07 -17.45
CA VAL A 121 -10.85 0.72 -18.31
C VAL A 121 -10.30 0.91 -19.72
N ARG A 122 -11.20 0.89 -20.69
CA ARG A 122 -10.89 1.14 -22.11
C ARG A 122 -11.62 2.37 -22.59
N TRP A 123 -10.96 3.17 -23.41
CA TRP A 123 -11.55 4.30 -24.10
C TRP A 123 -12.23 3.85 -25.38
N PHE A 124 -13.43 4.34 -25.60
CA PHE A 124 -14.22 4.14 -26.82
C PHE A 124 -14.49 5.49 -27.48
N GLU A 125 -13.81 5.73 -28.59
CA GLU A 125 -13.87 7.00 -29.31
C GLU A 125 -15.29 7.33 -29.80
N GLU A 126 -16.03 6.35 -30.30
CA GLU A 126 -17.36 6.52 -30.86
C GLU A 126 -18.39 6.98 -29.81
N SER A 127 -18.29 6.46 -28.60
CA SER A 127 -19.18 6.82 -27.49
C SER A 127 -18.66 7.94 -26.62
N GLN A 128 -17.39 8.31 -26.78
CA GLN A 128 -16.67 9.26 -25.91
C GLN A 128 -16.74 8.88 -24.44
N LEU A 129 -16.66 7.57 -24.15
CA LEU A 129 -16.73 7.00 -22.82
C LEU A 129 -15.55 6.07 -22.54
N PHE A 130 -15.13 6.05 -21.27
CA PHE A 130 -14.36 4.93 -20.74
C PHE A 130 -15.33 3.87 -20.23
N LEU A 131 -15.08 2.62 -20.60
CA LEU A 131 -15.88 1.48 -20.15
C LEU A 131 -15.01 0.48 -19.39
N CYS A 132 -15.54 -0.03 -18.29
CA CYS A 132 -14.96 -1.11 -17.52
C CYS A 132 -15.65 -2.43 -17.86
N PRO A 133 -14.95 -3.42 -18.44
CA PRO A 133 -15.58 -4.65 -18.90
C PRO A 133 -16.02 -5.59 -17.76
N CYS A 134 -15.50 -5.40 -16.54
CA CYS A 134 -15.74 -6.33 -15.44
C CYS A 134 -17.19 -6.27 -14.93
N HIS A 135 -17.71 -5.06 -14.67
CA HIS A 135 -19.04 -4.89 -14.08
C HIS A 135 -19.82 -3.71 -14.71
N GLY A 136 -19.45 -3.31 -15.92
CA GLY A 136 -20.20 -2.30 -16.66
C GLY A 136 -20.05 -0.86 -16.14
N GLY A 137 -18.96 -0.56 -15.41
CA GLY A 137 -18.66 0.81 -15.02
C GLY A 137 -18.38 1.69 -16.24
N ALA A 138 -18.96 2.89 -16.29
CA ALA A 138 -18.75 3.85 -17.35
C ALA A 138 -18.32 5.22 -16.80
N PHE A 139 -17.44 5.91 -17.57
CA PHE A 139 -16.95 7.24 -17.20
C PHE A 139 -16.91 8.13 -18.44
N TYR A 140 -17.23 9.40 -18.25
CA TYR A 140 -17.17 10.40 -19.32
C TYR A 140 -15.71 10.70 -19.73
N ALA A 141 -15.53 11.36 -20.89
CA ALA A 141 -14.22 11.77 -21.40
C ALA A 141 -13.42 12.65 -20.42
N ASN A 142 -14.08 13.38 -19.55
CA ASN A 142 -13.44 14.20 -18.52
C ASN A 142 -13.03 13.39 -17.27
N GLY A 143 -13.24 12.06 -17.27
CA GLY A 143 -13.00 11.16 -16.17
C GLY A 143 -14.14 11.07 -15.15
N GLY A 144 -15.20 11.86 -15.29
CA GLY A 144 -16.35 11.86 -14.39
C GLY A 144 -17.13 10.54 -14.45
N TYR A 145 -17.79 10.16 -13.35
CA TYR A 145 -18.68 9.01 -13.28
C TYR A 145 -19.87 9.18 -14.24
N ALA A 146 -20.19 8.15 -15.01
CA ALA A 146 -21.34 8.12 -15.91
C ALA A 146 -22.38 7.08 -15.50
N ALA A 147 -21.96 5.83 -15.26
CA ALA A 147 -22.88 4.75 -14.89
C ALA A 147 -22.18 3.54 -14.26
N GLY A 148 -22.97 2.66 -13.64
CA GLY A 148 -22.51 1.38 -13.08
C GLY A 148 -22.09 1.44 -11.61
N PRO A 149 -21.37 0.41 -11.12
CA PRO A 149 -21.03 0.30 -9.70
C PRO A 149 -19.87 1.18 -9.21
N PRO A 150 -19.04 1.88 -10.04
CA PRO A 150 -17.99 2.73 -9.51
C PRO A 150 -18.54 3.83 -8.58
N PRO A 151 -17.91 4.08 -7.41
CA PRO A 151 -18.40 5.08 -6.46
C PRO A 151 -18.07 6.52 -6.86
N ARG A 152 -17.18 6.71 -7.85
CA ARG A 152 -16.70 8.03 -8.30
C ARG A 152 -16.03 7.95 -9.68
N GLY A 153 -15.62 9.11 -10.21
CA GLY A 153 -14.86 9.23 -11.45
C GLY A 153 -13.48 8.55 -11.39
N LEU A 154 -12.80 8.51 -12.53
CA LEU A 154 -11.44 7.98 -12.65
C LEU A 154 -10.45 8.80 -11.82
N TYR A 155 -9.43 8.15 -11.33
CA TYR A 155 -8.31 8.83 -10.67
C TYR A 155 -7.51 9.63 -11.69
N VAL A 156 -7.10 10.83 -11.28
CA VAL A 156 -6.26 11.72 -12.08
C VAL A 156 -4.85 11.73 -11.48
N TYR A 157 -3.84 11.48 -12.30
CA TYR A 157 -2.46 11.60 -11.89
C TYR A 157 -2.03 13.07 -11.86
N GLU A 158 -1.24 13.42 -10.86
CA GLU A 158 -0.48 14.66 -10.87
C GLU A 158 0.52 14.62 -12.03
N HIS A 159 0.52 15.66 -12.86
CA HIS A 159 1.35 15.72 -14.07
C HIS A 159 1.96 17.11 -14.23
N LYS A 160 3.01 17.20 -15.03
CA LYS A 160 3.64 18.45 -15.44
C LYS A 160 4.22 18.33 -16.85
N VAL A 161 4.34 19.45 -17.55
CA VAL A 161 5.10 19.53 -18.78
C VAL A 161 6.46 20.16 -18.45
N GLU A 162 7.53 19.49 -18.80
CA GLU A 162 8.89 19.95 -18.57
C GLU A 162 9.76 19.65 -19.78
N LYS A 163 10.39 20.68 -20.36
CA LYS A 163 11.24 20.58 -21.57
C LYS A 163 10.54 19.93 -22.78
N GLY A 164 9.23 20.18 -22.94
CA GLY A 164 8.44 19.61 -24.04
C GLY A 164 8.00 18.16 -23.82
N GLU A 165 8.27 17.58 -22.67
CA GLU A 165 7.82 16.24 -22.27
C GLU A 165 6.71 16.31 -21.25
N LEU A 166 5.71 15.45 -21.42
CA LEU A 166 4.66 15.22 -20.42
C LEU A 166 5.19 14.22 -19.39
N LYS A 167 5.22 14.65 -18.12
CA LYS A 167 5.64 13.81 -17.00
C LYS A 167 4.48 13.57 -16.04
N VAL A 168 4.39 12.36 -15.53
CA VAL A 168 3.40 11.93 -14.54
C VAL A 168 4.10 11.55 -13.24
N LYS A 169 3.48 11.90 -12.12
CA LYS A 169 3.92 11.49 -10.80
C LYS A 169 3.31 10.13 -10.48
N ALA A 170 4.13 9.10 -10.57
CA ALA A 170 3.75 7.71 -10.35
C ALA A 170 4.40 7.13 -9.08
N GLY A 171 4.02 5.90 -8.72
CA GLY A 171 4.55 5.19 -7.56
C GLY A 171 3.52 4.95 -6.46
N VAL A 172 2.43 5.68 -6.48
CA VAL A 172 1.24 5.40 -5.66
C VAL A 172 0.03 5.62 -6.55
N LEU A 173 -0.75 4.56 -6.82
CA LEU A 173 -2.07 4.75 -7.42
C LEU A 173 -2.87 5.65 -6.50
N PRO A 174 -3.50 6.72 -7.02
CA PRO A 174 -4.43 7.50 -6.24
C PRO A 174 -5.52 6.56 -5.72
N THR A 175 -5.51 6.28 -4.44
CA THR A 175 -6.53 5.45 -3.77
C THR A 175 -7.56 6.34 -3.09
N LEU A 176 -8.60 5.70 -2.52
CA LEU A 176 -9.59 6.42 -1.69
C LEU A 176 -8.96 7.23 -0.55
N ALA A 177 -7.79 6.79 -0.05
CA ALA A 177 -7.05 7.49 0.99
C ALA A 177 -6.37 8.78 0.51
N ASN A 178 -6.18 8.93 -0.81
CA ASN A 178 -5.52 10.08 -1.44
C ASN A 178 -6.51 10.89 -2.30
N ALA A 179 -7.79 10.88 -1.93
CA ALA A 179 -8.78 11.74 -2.57
C ALA A 179 -8.36 13.20 -2.39
N VAL A 180 -8.02 13.83 -3.51
CA VAL A 180 -7.77 15.28 -3.63
C VAL A 180 -9.11 16.00 -3.63
#